data_dda3eb1829a69302a568acdf22912a94
#
_entry.id   dda3eb1829a69302a568acdf22912a94
#
_cell.length_a   1.000
_cell.length_b   1.000
_cell.length_c   1.000
_cell.angle_alpha   90.00
_cell.angle_beta   90.00
_cell.angle_gamma   90.00
#
_symmetry.space_group_name_H-M   'P 1'
#
loop_
_entity.id
_entity.type
_entity.pdbx_description
1 polymer ?
#
loop_
_entity_poly.entity_id
_entity_poly.type
_entity_poly.pdbx_seq_one_letter_code
_entity_poly.pdbx_strand_id
1 'polypeptide(L)'
;MRILLASTPVINREIDFNLQTLLEYMKAYRGKAELIVFGESILQGFECLCWDYEKDRSVGIALEDAPVRRIRAAAKEYRLAVSFGMIERRGDHLYSAQLTIGADGELVNLFHRVSVGWKDVSQTDEHYREGERFEKFTCNGKSFAVGLCGDLWTEGRPEEMKALQADVVLWPVWCDYSPAEWNAAVKYEYAQQAARCGHDVLLVNPFCTDPTATD
;
A
#
# COMPACT_ATOMS: atom_id res chain seq x y z
N MET A 1 13.27 1.49 -16.29
CA MET A 1 13.11 1.46 -14.83
C MET A 1 12.87 0.03 -14.39
N ARG A 2 13.59 -0.45 -13.37
CA ARG A 2 13.39 -1.78 -12.78
C ARG A 2 12.58 -1.61 -11.50
N ILE A 3 11.40 -2.23 -11.47
CA ILE A 3 10.49 -2.19 -10.32
C ILE A 3 10.44 -3.59 -9.70
N LEU A 4 10.62 -3.68 -8.40
CA LEU A 4 10.44 -4.91 -7.63
C LEU A 4 9.08 -4.87 -6.93
N LEU A 5 8.26 -5.87 -7.17
CA LEU A 5 7.03 -6.12 -6.40
C LEU A 5 7.38 -7.09 -5.27
N ALA A 6 7.30 -6.62 -4.04
CA ALA A 6 7.72 -7.36 -2.86
C ALA A 6 6.53 -7.96 -2.13
N SER A 7 6.20 -9.22 -2.43
CA SER A 7 5.31 -10.02 -1.60
C SER A 7 6.08 -10.50 -0.39
N THR A 8 5.80 -9.95 0.78
CA THR A 8 6.56 -10.18 2.01
C THR A 8 5.69 -10.71 3.13
N PRO A 9 6.26 -11.44 4.09
CA PRO A 9 5.53 -11.80 5.30
C PRO A 9 5.16 -10.55 6.09
N VAL A 10 3.99 -10.59 6.72
CA VAL A 10 3.50 -9.56 7.62
C VAL A 10 2.84 -10.22 8.84
N ILE A 11 2.95 -9.59 10.01
CA ILE A 11 2.25 -9.99 11.22
C ILE A 11 1.44 -8.80 11.70
N ASN A 12 0.14 -9.00 11.96
CA ASN A 12 -0.76 -7.95 12.42
C ASN A 12 -0.26 -7.36 13.74
N ARG A 13 -0.18 -6.02 13.81
CA ARG A 13 0.29 -5.21 14.96
C ARG A 13 1.79 -5.34 15.32
N GLU A 14 2.56 -6.19 14.64
CA GLU A 14 4.00 -6.35 14.87
C GLU A 14 4.82 -5.38 14.01
N ILE A 15 4.66 -4.08 14.27
CA ILE A 15 5.25 -2.99 13.47
C ILE A 15 6.77 -3.13 13.36
N ASP A 16 7.45 -3.51 14.43
CA ASP A 16 8.92 -3.67 14.41
C ASP A 16 9.36 -4.82 13.51
N PHE A 17 8.67 -5.96 13.53
CA PHE A 17 8.93 -7.08 12.62
C PHE A 17 8.69 -6.69 11.16
N ASN A 18 7.54 -6.08 10.89
CA ASN A 18 7.15 -5.67 9.55
C ASN A 18 8.11 -4.61 8.97
N LEU A 19 8.48 -3.62 9.78
CA LEU A 19 9.46 -2.61 9.41
C LEU A 19 10.83 -3.23 9.15
N GLN A 20 11.29 -4.15 10.01
CA GLN A 20 12.57 -4.82 9.82
C GLN A 20 12.58 -5.63 8.51
N THR A 21 11.51 -6.36 8.22
CA THR A 21 11.32 -7.10 6.96
C THR A 21 11.42 -6.16 5.76
N LEU A 22 10.69 -5.04 5.78
CA LEU A 22 10.74 -4.04 4.71
C LEU A 22 12.17 -3.52 4.49
N LEU A 23 12.87 -3.15 5.56
CA LEU A 23 14.24 -2.62 5.49
C LEU A 23 15.25 -3.67 4.97
N GLU A 24 15.09 -4.94 5.32
CA GLU A 24 15.92 -6.03 4.83
C GLU A 24 15.73 -6.24 3.31
N TYR A 25 14.50 -6.20 2.82
CA TYR A 25 14.23 -6.24 1.39
C TYR A 25 14.86 -5.04 0.66
N MET A 26 14.71 -3.83 1.18
CA MET A 26 15.34 -2.65 0.61
C MET A 26 16.87 -2.83 0.54
N LYS A 27 17.48 -3.32 1.60
CA LYS A 27 18.94 -3.60 1.66
C LYS A 27 19.36 -4.66 0.64
N ALA A 28 18.60 -5.75 0.51
CA ALA A 28 18.91 -6.87 -0.38
C ALA A 28 18.80 -6.49 -1.87
N TYR A 29 17.94 -5.55 -2.21
CA TYR A 29 17.67 -5.15 -3.59
C TYR A 29 18.28 -3.79 -3.98
N ARG A 30 19.07 -3.16 -3.10
CA ARG A 30 19.85 -1.97 -3.43
C ARG A 30 20.72 -2.21 -4.67
N GLY A 31 20.71 -1.31 -5.62
CA GLY A 31 21.41 -1.43 -6.89
C GLY A 31 20.81 -2.43 -7.90
N LYS A 32 19.81 -3.24 -7.49
CA LYS A 32 19.12 -4.19 -8.36
C LYS A 32 17.78 -3.67 -8.87
N ALA A 33 17.10 -2.82 -8.10
CA ALA A 33 15.87 -2.14 -8.45
C ALA A 33 16.04 -0.62 -8.31
N GLU A 34 15.13 0.13 -8.91
CA GLU A 34 15.03 1.60 -8.81
C GLU A 34 13.82 2.02 -8.00
N LEU A 35 12.80 1.15 -7.91
CA LEU A 35 11.63 1.27 -7.03
C LEU A 35 11.31 -0.11 -6.48
N ILE A 36 11.03 -0.19 -5.18
CA ILE A 36 10.44 -1.37 -4.55
C ILE A 36 9.04 -1.02 -4.07
N VAL A 37 8.07 -1.89 -4.36
CA VAL A 37 6.65 -1.69 -4.02
C VAL A 37 6.20 -2.83 -3.11
N PHE A 38 5.65 -2.47 -1.97
CA PHE A 38 5.04 -3.36 -0.99
C PHE A 38 3.52 -3.27 -1.02
N GLY A 39 2.84 -4.26 -0.46
CA GLY A 39 1.40 -4.35 -0.40
C GLY A 39 0.72 -3.33 0.52
N GLU A 40 -0.59 -3.41 0.59
CA GLU A 40 -1.43 -2.60 1.48
C GLU A 40 -1.11 -2.90 2.95
N SER A 41 -1.13 -1.86 3.79
CA SER A 41 -0.97 -1.93 5.25
C SER A 41 0.23 -2.75 5.76
N ILE A 42 1.30 -2.82 4.98
CA ILE A 42 2.47 -3.68 5.26
C ILE A 42 3.13 -3.37 6.62
N LEU A 43 3.02 -2.14 7.14
CA LEU A 43 3.64 -1.80 8.43
C LEU A 43 2.86 -2.32 9.63
N GLN A 44 1.53 -2.23 9.61
CA GLN A 44 0.71 -2.64 10.75
C GLN A 44 0.01 -4.00 10.54
N GLY A 45 -0.09 -4.46 9.29
CA GLY A 45 -1.00 -5.52 8.88
C GLY A 45 -2.41 -4.97 8.61
N PHE A 46 -3.18 -5.65 7.79
CA PHE A 46 -4.52 -5.19 7.40
C PHE A 46 -5.53 -5.32 8.53
N GLU A 47 -5.44 -6.38 9.33
CA GLU A 47 -6.33 -6.66 10.47
C GLU A 47 -5.83 -6.07 11.79
N CYS A 48 -5.15 -4.92 11.73
CA CYS A 48 -4.55 -4.30 12.92
C CYS A 48 -5.53 -3.46 13.74
N LEU A 49 -6.68 -3.09 13.16
CA LEU A 49 -7.67 -2.22 13.78
C LEU A 49 -8.79 -3.03 14.46
N CYS A 50 -9.38 -2.47 15.50
CA CYS A 50 -10.49 -3.06 16.24
C CYS A 50 -11.77 -2.19 16.22
N TRP A 51 -11.75 -1.10 15.45
CA TRP A 51 -12.83 -0.14 15.23
C TRP A 51 -13.23 0.66 16.48
N ASP A 52 -12.32 0.74 17.45
CA ASP A 52 -12.37 1.63 18.61
C ASP A 52 -11.25 2.66 18.47
N TYR A 53 -11.60 3.88 18.09
CA TYR A 53 -10.61 4.92 17.76
C TYR A 53 -9.61 5.17 18.89
N GLU A 54 -10.05 5.15 20.17
CA GLU A 54 -9.14 5.38 21.30
C GLU A 54 -8.04 4.32 21.41
N LYS A 55 -8.30 3.12 20.93
CA LYS A 55 -7.30 2.04 20.84
C LYS A 55 -6.52 2.12 19.53
N ASP A 56 -7.23 2.32 18.42
CA ASP A 56 -6.67 2.27 17.07
C ASP A 56 -5.74 3.46 16.76
N ARG A 57 -5.98 4.63 17.40
CA ARG A 57 -5.09 5.80 17.24
C ARG A 57 -3.63 5.50 17.60
N SER A 58 -3.38 4.54 18.48
CA SER A 58 -2.03 4.12 18.85
C SER A 58 -1.36 3.19 17.83
N VAL A 59 -2.16 2.55 16.96
CA VAL A 59 -1.68 1.71 15.85
C VAL A 59 -1.31 2.59 14.64
N GLY A 60 -2.04 3.70 14.45
CA GLY A 60 -1.78 4.65 13.37
C GLY A 60 -0.41 5.29 13.47
N ILE A 61 0.31 5.38 12.35
CA ILE A 61 1.66 5.94 12.23
C ILE A 61 1.58 7.29 11.52
N ALA A 62 2.15 8.35 12.14
CA ALA A 62 2.30 9.65 11.50
C ALA A 62 3.55 9.68 10.58
N LEU A 63 3.57 10.61 9.62
CA LEU A 63 4.69 10.75 8.67
C LEU A 63 6.03 11.05 9.36
N GLU A 64 5.97 11.66 10.55
CA GLU A 64 7.13 12.03 11.37
C GLU A 64 7.55 10.94 12.35
N ASP A 65 6.82 9.84 12.45
CA ASP A 65 7.11 8.76 13.39
C ASP A 65 8.34 7.96 12.99
N ALA A 66 8.93 7.28 13.95
CA ALA A 66 10.19 6.55 13.78
C ALA A 66 10.18 5.54 12.61
N PRO A 67 9.12 4.74 12.38
CA PRO A 67 9.08 3.82 11.25
C PRO A 67 9.29 4.52 9.90
N VAL A 68 8.54 5.60 9.63
CA VAL A 68 8.65 6.35 8.38
C VAL A 68 10.02 7.01 8.23
N ARG A 69 10.55 7.62 9.31
CA ARG A 69 11.89 8.19 9.29
C ARG A 69 12.98 7.16 8.97
N ARG A 70 12.87 5.95 9.50
CA ARG A 70 13.82 4.85 9.21
C ARG A 70 13.75 4.42 7.75
N ILE A 71 12.54 4.32 7.17
CA ILE A 71 12.35 4.00 5.75
C ILE A 71 12.92 5.11 4.86
N ARG A 72 12.67 6.37 5.19
CA ARG A 72 13.25 7.53 4.47
C ARG A 72 14.78 7.51 4.49
N ALA A 73 15.36 7.23 5.64
CA ALA A 73 16.81 7.12 5.79
C ALA A 73 17.39 5.96 4.94
N ALA A 74 16.73 4.80 4.93
CA ALA A 74 17.13 3.64 4.12
C ALA A 74 16.97 3.93 2.62
N ALA A 75 15.90 4.59 2.18
CA ALA A 75 15.70 4.98 0.79
C ALA A 75 16.87 5.86 0.29
N LYS A 76 17.28 6.84 1.09
CA LYS A 76 18.41 7.71 0.81
C LYS A 76 19.74 6.97 0.82
N GLU A 77 19.99 6.13 1.83
CA GLU A 77 21.23 5.36 1.96
C GLU A 77 21.42 4.40 0.79
N TYR A 78 20.35 3.68 0.41
CA TYR A 78 20.40 2.66 -0.64
C TYR A 78 20.17 3.23 -2.04
N ARG A 79 19.82 4.52 -2.15
CA ARG A 79 19.41 5.17 -3.41
C ARG A 79 18.31 4.37 -4.12
N LEU A 80 17.33 3.93 -3.36
CA LEU A 80 16.24 3.07 -3.80
C LEU A 80 14.91 3.70 -3.39
N ALA A 81 14.07 4.08 -4.36
CA ALA A 81 12.72 4.53 -4.08
C ALA A 81 11.88 3.38 -3.51
N VAL A 82 10.93 3.69 -2.64
CA VAL A 82 10.06 2.70 -2.00
C VAL A 82 8.62 3.20 -1.94
N SER A 83 7.66 2.32 -2.26
CA SER A 83 6.23 2.53 -2.05
C SER A 83 5.70 1.45 -1.12
N PHE A 84 4.99 1.83 -0.06
CA PHE A 84 4.52 0.92 0.98
C PHE A 84 3.21 1.39 1.61
N GLY A 85 2.36 0.41 1.99
CA GLY A 85 1.09 0.66 2.66
C GLY A 85 1.21 0.79 4.16
N MET A 86 0.38 1.63 4.74
CA MET A 86 0.26 1.79 6.20
C MET A 86 -1.11 2.34 6.59
N ILE A 87 -1.47 2.20 7.86
CA ILE A 87 -2.52 3.00 8.48
C ILE A 87 -1.88 4.32 8.96
N GLU A 88 -2.17 5.40 8.24
CA GLU A 88 -1.69 6.73 8.60
C GLU A 88 -2.56 7.34 9.70
N ARG A 89 -1.92 7.93 10.71
CA ARG A 89 -2.56 8.84 11.67
C ARG A 89 -2.23 10.29 11.31
N ARG A 90 -3.27 11.03 10.94
CA ARG A 90 -3.15 12.44 10.58
C ARG A 90 -4.09 13.30 11.44
N GLY A 91 -3.54 13.98 12.44
CA GLY A 91 -4.35 14.63 13.46
C GLY A 91 -5.18 13.60 14.22
N ASP A 92 -6.48 13.79 14.23
CA ASP A 92 -7.45 12.90 14.87
C ASP A 92 -8.10 11.89 13.89
N HIS A 93 -7.46 11.65 12.74
CA HIS A 93 -8.01 10.76 11.73
C HIS A 93 -7.04 9.63 11.36
N LEU A 94 -7.62 8.50 10.96
CA LEU A 94 -6.92 7.34 10.42
C LEU A 94 -7.31 7.14 8.94
N TYR A 95 -6.31 6.76 8.14
CA TYR A 95 -6.46 6.49 6.71
C TYR A 95 -5.73 5.20 6.35
N SER A 96 -6.30 4.37 5.48
CA SER A 96 -5.50 3.40 4.73
C SER A 96 -4.73 4.17 3.66
N ALA A 97 -3.40 4.15 3.73
CA ALA A 97 -2.54 4.99 2.93
C ALA A 97 -1.43 4.20 2.24
N GLN A 98 -0.99 4.71 1.08
CA GLN A 98 0.21 4.27 0.38
C GLN A 98 1.19 5.43 0.26
N LEU A 99 2.35 5.29 0.89
CA LEU A 99 3.45 6.25 0.80
C LEU A 99 4.40 5.87 -0.33
N THR A 100 4.91 6.87 -1.05
CA THR A 100 6.07 6.69 -1.94
C THR A 100 7.17 7.66 -1.52
N ILE A 101 8.34 7.12 -1.21
CA ILE A 101 9.55 7.84 -0.84
C ILE A 101 10.54 7.73 -2.00
N GLY A 102 11.12 8.83 -2.42
CA GLY A 102 12.15 8.89 -3.45
C GLY A 102 13.49 8.32 -3.01
N ALA A 103 14.36 8.06 -3.98
CA ALA A 103 15.73 7.57 -3.73
C ALA A 103 16.64 8.58 -2.97
N ASP A 104 16.18 9.80 -2.80
CA ASP A 104 16.79 10.86 -1.97
C ASP A 104 16.26 10.88 -0.52
N GLY A 105 15.26 10.04 -0.22
CA GLY A 105 14.58 9.99 1.07
C GLY A 105 13.45 11.00 1.23
N GLU A 106 13.11 11.75 0.17
CA GLU A 106 12.01 12.72 0.23
C GLU A 106 10.67 12.07 -0.10
N LEU A 107 9.59 12.63 0.47
CA LEU A 107 8.23 12.20 0.18
C LEU A 107 7.89 12.61 -1.26
N VAL A 108 7.56 11.62 -2.10
CA VAL A 108 7.16 11.81 -3.49
C VAL A 108 5.64 11.79 -3.63
N ASN A 109 4.97 10.89 -2.91
CA ASN A 109 3.51 10.76 -2.95
C ASN A 109 2.97 10.23 -1.62
N LEU A 110 1.82 10.72 -1.24
CA LEU A 110 0.97 10.19 -0.18
C LEU A 110 -0.43 10.02 -0.76
N PHE A 111 -0.87 8.79 -0.91
CA PHE A 111 -2.19 8.43 -1.37
C PHE A 111 -3.03 7.86 -0.24
N HIS A 112 -4.26 8.33 -0.08
CA HIS A 112 -5.27 7.77 0.81
C HIS A 112 -6.28 6.97 -0.01
N ARG A 113 -6.57 5.76 0.42
CA ARG A 113 -7.58 4.90 -0.20
C ARG A 113 -8.91 5.62 -0.31
N VAL A 114 -9.52 5.58 -1.51
CA VAL A 114 -10.76 6.32 -1.82
C VAL A 114 -12.02 5.46 -1.67
N SER A 115 -11.85 4.14 -1.52
CA SER A 115 -12.95 3.21 -1.28
C SER A 115 -13.10 2.88 0.20
N VAL A 116 -14.33 2.67 0.65
CA VAL A 116 -14.65 2.43 2.08
C VAL A 116 -14.29 1.01 2.57
N GLY A 117 -13.96 0.07 1.68
CA GLY A 117 -13.81 -1.34 2.01
C GLY A 117 -12.57 -1.71 2.86
N TRP A 118 -11.84 -0.73 3.39
CA TRP A 118 -10.73 -0.96 4.31
C TRP A 118 -11.15 -0.95 5.79
N LYS A 119 -12.40 -0.56 6.07
CA LYS A 119 -12.97 -0.41 7.40
C LYS A 119 -14.34 -1.04 7.51
N ASP A 120 -14.76 -1.37 8.72
CA ASP A 120 -16.15 -1.75 9.00
C ASP A 120 -17.00 -0.48 9.18
N VAL A 121 -17.74 -0.11 8.14
CA VAL A 121 -18.58 1.11 8.11
C VAL A 121 -19.66 1.11 9.21
N SER A 122 -20.08 -0.08 9.69
CA SER A 122 -21.09 -0.19 10.74
C SER A 122 -20.55 0.08 12.14
N GLN A 123 -19.23 0.02 12.34
CA GLN A 123 -18.56 0.17 13.63
C GLN A 123 -17.69 1.42 13.72
N THR A 124 -17.33 2.01 12.57
CA THR A 124 -16.43 3.17 12.50
C THR A 124 -17.19 4.50 12.55
N ASP A 125 -16.52 5.52 13.05
CA ASP A 125 -17.00 6.89 13.15
C ASP A 125 -16.23 7.84 12.20
N GLU A 126 -16.35 9.15 12.41
CA GLU A 126 -15.69 10.18 11.60
C GLU A 126 -14.18 10.23 11.68
N HIS A 127 -13.56 9.49 12.59
CA HIS A 127 -12.10 9.41 12.68
C HIS A 127 -11.48 8.53 11.58
N TYR A 128 -12.25 7.60 11.01
CA TYR A 128 -11.79 6.71 9.92
C TYR A 128 -12.20 7.27 8.57
N ARG A 129 -11.23 7.78 7.79
CA ARG A 129 -11.53 8.55 6.58
C ARG A 129 -10.91 7.96 5.33
N GLU A 130 -11.55 8.26 4.20
CA GLU A 130 -11.09 8.01 2.85
C GLU A 130 -10.42 9.25 2.26
N GLY A 131 -9.60 9.02 1.21
CA GLY A 131 -9.17 10.03 0.28
C GLY A 131 -10.30 10.47 -0.67
N GLU A 132 -10.02 11.46 -1.48
CA GLU A 132 -11.04 12.05 -2.37
C GLU A 132 -10.94 11.53 -3.81
N ARG A 133 -9.72 11.46 -4.35
CA ARG A 133 -9.46 11.20 -5.77
C ARG A 133 -8.11 10.54 -6.00
N PHE A 134 -7.93 9.98 -7.20
CA PHE A 134 -6.62 9.58 -7.69
C PHE A 134 -5.83 10.79 -8.17
N GLU A 135 -4.52 10.72 -7.99
CA GLU A 135 -3.59 11.73 -8.49
C GLU A 135 -2.36 11.06 -9.13
N LYS A 136 -1.82 11.71 -10.13
CA LYS A 136 -0.60 11.28 -10.80
C LYS A 136 0.63 11.94 -10.16
N PHE A 137 1.67 11.16 -9.96
CA PHE A 137 2.96 11.66 -9.47
C PHE A 137 4.12 11.14 -10.32
N THR A 138 5.30 11.71 -10.16
CA THR A 138 6.51 11.31 -10.91
C THR A 138 7.54 10.75 -9.94
N CYS A 139 8.10 9.58 -10.26
CA CYS A 139 9.21 8.97 -9.55
C CYS A 139 10.24 8.43 -10.56
N ASN A 140 11.49 8.79 -10.39
CA ASN A 140 12.60 8.37 -11.28
C ASN A 140 12.29 8.56 -12.79
N GLY A 141 11.63 9.68 -13.14
CA GLY A 141 11.32 10.05 -14.52
C GLY A 141 10.16 9.29 -15.17
N LYS A 142 9.42 8.49 -14.41
CA LYS A 142 8.17 7.83 -14.82
C LYS A 142 6.99 8.39 -14.04
N SER A 143 5.82 8.46 -14.70
CA SER A 143 4.57 8.83 -14.06
C SER A 143 3.85 7.62 -13.50
N PHE A 144 3.34 7.75 -12.29
CA PHE A 144 2.62 6.73 -11.55
C PHE A 144 1.29 7.25 -11.05
N ALA A 145 0.36 6.34 -10.81
CA ALA A 145 -0.81 6.54 -9.96
C ALA A 145 -0.95 5.35 -9.02
N VAL A 146 -1.66 5.53 -7.91
CA VAL A 146 -1.93 4.46 -6.94
C VAL A 146 -3.43 4.24 -6.87
N GLY A 147 -3.85 2.96 -6.87
CA GLY A 147 -5.18 2.53 -6.45
C GLY A 147 -5.01 1.42 -5.42
N LEU A 148 -5.50 1.64 -4.19
CA LEU A 148 -5.38 0.65 -3.12
C LEU A 148 -6.54 -0.35 -3.17
N CYS A 149 -6.23 -1.64 -3.28
CA CYS A 149 -7.12 -2.77 -3.10
C CYS A 149 -8.51 -2.55 -3.76
N GLY A 150 -9.56 -2.33 -2.97
CA GLY A 150 -10.93 -2.10 -3.40
C GLY A 150 -11.18 -0.85 -4.25
N ASP A 151 -10.22 0.08 -4.33
CA ASP A 151 -10.38 1.30 -5.11
C ASP A 151 -10.73 1.00 -6.58
N LEU A 152 -9.96 0.10 -7.19
CA LEU A 152 -10.16 -0.23 -8.60
C LEU A 152 -11.36 -1.17 -8.86
N TRP A 153 -12.00 -1.69 -7.80
CA TRP A 153 -13.27 -2.42 -7.88
C TRP A 153 -14.50 -1.52 -7.74
N THR A 154 -14.32 -0.28 -7.30
CA THR A 154 -15.40 0.68 -7.12
C THR A 154 -15.83 1.23 -8.48
N GLU A 155 -17.14 1.31 -8.72
CA GLU A 155 -17.72 1.79 -9.97
C GLU A 155 -17.21 3.19 -10.33
N GLY A 156 -16.82 3.39 -11.60
CA GLY A 156 -16.27 4.64 -12.14
C GLY A 156 -14.78 4.88 -11.81
N ARG A 157 -14.21 4.21 -10.81
CA ARG A 157 -12.82 4.44 -10.41
C ARG A 157 -11.77 3.91 -11.41
N PRO A 158 -11.95 2.76 -12.09
CA PRO A 158 -11.05 2.37 -13.18
C PRO A 158 -10.98 3.39 -14.31
N GLU A 159 -12.11 4.00 -14.68
CA GLU A 159 -12.21 5.02 -15.72
C GLU A 159 -11.54 6.34 -15.28
N GLU A 160 -11.71 6.73 -14.01
CA GLU A 160 -10.97 7.86 -13.41
C GLU A 160 -9.45 7.59 -13.45
N MET A 161 -9.02 6.39 -13.05
CA MET A 161 -7.61 5.99 -13.12
C MET A 161 -7.07 6.06 -14.55
N LYS A 162 -7.82 5.53 -15.52
CA LYS A 162 -7.47 5.58 -16.94
C LYS A 162 -7.30 7.01 -17.45
N ALA A 163 -8.15 7.94 -17.01
CA ALA A 163 -8.10 9.35 -17.42
C ALA A 163 -6.82 10.06 -16.97
N LEU A 164 -6.13 9.60 -15.94
CA LEU A 164 -4.85 10.15 -15.49
C LEU A 164 -3.72 9.96 -16.50
N GLN A 165 -3.79 8.95 -17.36
CA GLN A 165 -2.74 8.62 -18.33
C GLN A 165 -1.35 8.52 -17.68
N ALA A 166 -1.26 7.83 -16.53
CA ALA A 166 0.02 7.51 -15.90
C ALA A 166 0.74 6.41 -16.69
N ASP A 167 2.06 6.38 -16.71
CA ASP A 167 2.82 5.28 -17.33
C ASP A 167 2.56 3.94 -16.63
N VAL A 168 2.37 3.98 -15.31
CA VAL A 168 2.20 2.78 -14.47
C VAL A 168 1.18 3.05 -13.37
N VAL A 169 0.27 2.11 -13.14
CA VAL A 169 -0.61 2.08 -11.97
C VAL A 169 -0.05 1.08 -10.96
N LEU A 170 0.22 1.52 -9.74
CA LEU A 170 0.52 0.65 -8.61
C LEU A 170 -0.81 0.22 -7.99
N TRP A 171 -0.99 -1.10 -7.87
CA TRP A 171 -2.17 -1.68 -7.24
C TRP A 171 -1.78 -2.56 -6.05
N PRO A 172 -1.36 -1.97 -4.93
CA PRO A 172 -1.16 -2.70 -3.69
C PRO A 172 -2.50 -3.22 -3.18
N VAL A 173 -2.52 -4.49 -2.81
CA VAL A 173 -3.74 -5.13 -2.30
C VAL A 173 -3.45 -5.87 -0.99
N TRP A 174 -4.51 -6.16 -0.26
CA TRP A 174 -4.60 -7.22 0.73
C TRP A 174 -5.72 -8.14 0.32
N CYS A 175 -5.41 -9.38 0.00
CA CYS A 175 -6.40 -10.41 -0.33
C CYS A 175 -5.89 -11.77 0.14
N ASP A 176 -6.81 -12.60 0.60
CA ASP A 176 -6.65 -13.83 1.35
C ASP A 176 -7.04 -15.09 0.57
N TYR A 177 -7.16 -14.98 -0.75
CA TYR A 177 -7.47 -16.11 -1.61
C TYR A 177 -6.40 -17.21 -1.52
N SER A 178 -6.84 -18.44 -1.38
CA SER A 178 -5.94 -19.59 -1.51
C SER A 178 -5.24 -19.60 -2.89
N PRO A 179 -4.04 -20.20 -3.01
CA PRO A 179 -3.38 -20.35 -4.31
C PRO A 179 -4.22 -21.10 -5.34
N ALA A 180 -5.10 -22.00 -4.90
CA ALA A 180 -6.01 -22.74 -5.79
C ALA A 180 -7.08 -21.83 -6.38
N GLU A 181 -7.76 -21.04 -5.56
CA GLU A 181 -8.78 -20.06 -5.98
C GLU A 181 -8.17 -19.00 -6.89
N TRP A 182 -7.03 -18.43 -6.46
CA TRP A 182 -6.30 -17.46 -7.26
C TRP A 182 -6.00 -17.98 -8.67
N ASN A 183 -5.45 -19.20 -8.76
CA ASN A 183 -5.08 -19.79 -10.04
C ASN A 183 -6.27 -20.24 -10.88
N ALA A 184 -7.38 -20.64 -10.26
CA ALA A 184 -8.56 -21.11 -10.98
C ALA A 184 -9.37 -19.96 -11.63
N ALA A 185 -9.56 -18.86 -10.90
CA ALA A 185 -10.49 -17.80 -11.33
C ALA A 185 -10.00 -16.38 -11.01
N VAL A 186 -9.60 -16.10 -9.77
CA VAL A 186 -9.44 -14.74 -9.23
C VAL A 186 -8.42 -13.90 -10.02
N LYS A 187 -7.28 -14.48 -10.40
CA LYS A 187 -6.27 -13.77 -11.18
C LYS A 187 -6.79 -13.23 -12.53
N TYR A 188 -7.78 -13.91 -13.13
CA TYR A 188 -8.37 -13.45 -14.38
C TYR A 188 -9.34 -12.29 -14.16
N GLU A 189 -10.07 -12.30 -13.04
CA GLU A 189 -10.93 -11.18 -12.64
C GLU A 189 -10.10 -9.93 -12.37
N TYR A 190 -8.98 -10.07 -11.62
CA TYR A 190 -8.04 -8.98 -11.40
C TYR A 190 -7.41 -8.47 -12.70
N ALA A 191 -7.05 -9.38 -13.62
CA ALA A 191 -6.52 -8.98 -14.93
C ALA A 191 -7.55 -8.21 -15.77
N GLN A 192 -8.82 -8.64 -15.75
CA GLN A 192 -9.92 -7.93 -16.43
C GLN A 192 -10.13 -6.54 -15.82
N GLN A 193 -10.10 -6.43 -14.49
CA GLN A 193 -10.24 -5.16 -13.80
C GLN A 193 -9.07 -4.22 -14.11
N ALA A 194 -7.84 -4.73 -14.07
CA ALA A 194 -6.64 -3.98 -14.45
C ALA A 194 -6.73 -3.43 -15.89
N ALA A 195 -7.24 -4.21 -16.84
CA ALA A 195 -7.40 -3.79 -18.23
C ALA A 195 -8.33 -2.57 -18.41
N ARG A 196 -9.26 -2.33 -17.49
CA ARG A 196 -10.14 -1.15 -17.51
C ARG A 196 -9.39 0.14 -17.19
N CYS A 197 -8.28 0.06 -16.45
CA CYS A 197 -7.45 1.21 -16.13
C CYS A 197 -6.66 1.76 -17.33
N GLY A 198 -6.46 0.95 -18.38
CA GLY A 198 -5.83 1.34 -19.65
C GLY A 198 -4.34 1.65 -19.56
N HIS A 199 -3.64 1.14 -18.56
CA HIS A 199 -2.21 1.34 -18.28
C HIS A 199 -1.56 0.03 -17.86
N ASP A 200 -0.22 0.04 -17.72
CA ASP A 200 0.48 -1.05 -17.07
C ASP A 200 0.14 -1.05 -15.57
N VAL A 201 -0.52 -2.09 -15.09
CA VAL A 201 -0.94 -2.22 -13.69
C VAL A 201 -0.04 -3.23 -12.99
N LEU A 202 0.58 -2.81 -11.91
CA LEU A 202 1.47 -3.63 -11.10
C LEU A 202 0.78 -3.96 -9.75
N LEU A 203 0.31 -5.20 -9.64
CA LEU A 203 -0.37 -5.70 -8.44
C LEU A 203 0.65 -6.36 -7.50
N VAL A 204 0.56 -6.06 -6.21
CA VAL A 204 1.36 -6.69 -5.16
C VAL A 204 0.50 -6.97 -3.94
N ASN A 205 0.58 -8.21 -3.43
CA ASN A 205 -0.07 -8.68 -2.21
C ASN A 205 0.99 -9.17 -1.23
N PRO A 206 0.98 -8.76 0.05
CA PRO A 206 1.76 -9.43 1.09
C PRO A 206 1.13 -10.78 1.44
N PHE A 207 1.73 -11.53 2.36
CA PHE A 207 1.10 -12.70 2.96
C PHE A 207 1.17 -12.63 4.48
N CYS A 208 0.05 -12.86 5.15
CA CYS A 208 -0.02 -12.89 6.59
C CYS A 208 0.62 -14.16 7.12
N THR A 209 1.50 -14.03 8.10
CA THR A 209 2.12 -15.16 8.81
C THR A 209 1.64 -15.26 10.25
N ASP A 210 0.63 -14.47 10.61
CA ASP A 210 0.04 -14.48 11.95
C ASP A 210 -0.75 -15.79 12.13
N PRO A 211 -0.36 -16.65 13.10
CA PRO A 211 -1.07 -17.90 13.34
C PRO A 211 -2.46 -17.70 13.95
N THR A 212 -2.81 -16.47 14.34
CA THR A 212 -4.13 -16.12 14.90
C THR A 212 -5.03 -15.45 13.84
N ALA A 213 -4.52 -15.15 12.66
CA ALA A 213 -5.34 -14.69 11.55
C ALA A 213 -6.33 -15.79 11.15
N THR A 214 -7.57 -15.40 10.87
CA THR A 214 -8.67 -16.34 10.61
C THR A 214 -8.73 -16.88 9.20
N ASP A 215 -7.70 -16.62 8.38
CA ASP A 215 -7.63 -16.94 6.95
C ASP A 215 -6.57 -17.96 6.62
#